data_f58d9f5bf1ae4a06a46ee2a57cde4fa5
#
_entry.id   f58d9f5bf1ae4a06a46ee2a57cde4fa5
#
_cell.length_a   1.000
_cell.length_b   1.000
_cell.length_c   1.000
_cell.angle_alpha   90.00
_cell.angle_beta   90.00
_cell.angle_gamma   90.00
#
_symmetry.space_group_name_H-M   'P 1'
#
loop_
_entity.id
_entity.type
_entity.pdbx_description
1 polymer ?
#
loop_
_entity_poly.entity_id
_entity_poly.type
_entity_poly.pdbx_seq_one_letter_code
_entity_poly.pdbx_strand_id
1 'polypeptide(L)'
;MSTKSHYRREDIKSGNIAFSPSRTTIETAFYGNNVETITDLKLAYEMAKNTKGTVVTDMPVYMPEKSGLPEDAKVLLFNDGEIVGRFAGARVILGEPAADEGEITKVLREAAYFTRYKKMYHTSAYIGLDTDFMIKANLLIPETYENTLYNWLLNFQILTPFYDEMYKKSKPVGDEPDIYILSDPDYYHPNYPNGLAYFDPEHNCACLLGMRYFGEHKKGTLTIAWGVANRNGYTSCHGGLKRMVKDNGEAYVMGVFGLSGSGKSTLTHAKHGGKYDVTVLHDDAYVISNKDGTSVALEPSYFDKTQDYPLTDGNNKYLITVQNCGITLDSDGKKVIVTEDIRNGNGRAIKSKLWAANRVDKMEDPINAIFWLMKDASLPPVIKLDDPVVASIMGACLATKRTTAERLAEGVDMNALVFEPYANPFRTYPLSEDYEKFKSLFESGVDCYILNTGQFINKNIPKEVTIGIIESIVDGTAKFTSLGKLEDIKTTDVEGFIPDFRDKNYVDVIDVSMKKRIEFVDSLQVAKGGRDNLPDEAVNALHLLLLRIKSL
;
A
#
# COMPACT_ATOMS: atom_id res chain seq x y z
N MET A 1 20.28 1.05 -16.19
CA MET A 1 19.07 0.26 -15.88
C MET A 1 19.05 0.02 -14.39
N SER A 2 17.90 0.16 -13.75
CA SER A 2 17.80 0.03 -12.29
C SER A 2 17.97 -1.42 -11.82
N THR A 3 17.32 -2.39 -12.47
CA THR A 3 17.43 -3.83 -12.12
C THR A 3 18.10 -4.63 -13.23
N LYS A 4 18.59 -5.82 -12.91
CA LYS A 4 19.30 -6.69 -13.84
C LYS A 4 18.37 -7.72 -14.45
N SER A 5 18.13 -7.63 -15.77
CA SER A 5 17.40 -8.63 -16.56
C SER A 5 18.30 -9.71 -17.16
N HIS A 6 19.64 -9.47 -17.25
CA HIS A 6 20.59 -10.35 -17.92
C HIS A 6 21.90 -10.45 -17.13
N TYR A 7 22.51 -11.61 -17.19
CA TYR A 7 23.74 -11.92 -16.49
C TYR A 7 24.83 -12.38 -17.47
N ARG A 8 26.09 -12.00 -17.19
CA ARG A 8 27.23 -12.58 -17.91
C ARG A 8 27.37 -14.05 -17.48
N ARG A 9 27.89 -14.89 -18.36
CA ARG A 9 28.02 -16.34 -18.08
C ARG A 9 28.84 -16.63 -16.83
N GLU A 10 29.88 -15.86 -16.58
CA GLU A 10 30.72 -15.96 -15.35
C GLU A 10 29.99 -15.59 -14.06
N ASP A 11 28.92 -14.82 -14.15
CA ASP A 11 28.08 -14.43 -13.01
C ASP A 11 27.00 -15.48 -12.70
N ILE A 12 26.73 -16.43 -13.62
CA ILE A 12 25.75 -17.51 -13.43
C ILE A 12 26.40 -18.64 -12.62
N LYS A 13 26.35 -18.53 -11.32
CA LYS A 13 26.93 -19.49 -10.37
C LYS A 13 26.17 -19.47 -9.04
N SER A 14 26.28 -20.55 -8.27
CA SER A 14 25.57 -20.74 -7.00
C SER A 14 25.91 -19.68 -5.92
N GLY A 15 27.04 -19.01 -6.03
CA GLY A 15 27.42 -17.94 -5.11
C GLY A 15 26.92 -16.56 -5.50
N ASN A 16 26.16 -16.43 -6.59
CA ASN A 16 25.53 -15.16 -6.96
C ASN A 16 24.19 -15.02 -6.25
N ILE A 17 24.06 -13.97 -5.48
CA ILE A 17 22.86 -13.64 -4.70
C ILE A 17 21.57 -13.54 -5.54
N ALA A 18 21.67 -13.30 -6.86
CA ALA A 18 20.51 -13.27 -7.73
C ALA A 18 19.86 -14.66 -7.93
N PHE A 19 20.51 -15.75 -7.53
CA PHE A 19 20.06 -17.12 -7.80
C PHE A 19 19.83 -17.89 -6.51
N SER A 20 18.56 -18.01 -6.09
CA SER A 20 18.12 -18.96 -5.05
C SER A 20 17.40 -20.16 -5.69
N PRO A 21 17.18 -21.25 -4.94
CA PRO A 21 16.34 -22.36 -5.39
C PRO A 21 14.92 -21.90 -5.76
N SER A 22 14.31 -21.02 -4.96
CA SER A 22 12.98 -20.47 -5.22
C SER A 22 12.97 -19.58 -6.47
N ARG A 23 13.92 -18.66 -6.56
CA ARG A 23 14.05 -17.75 -7.71
C ARG A 23 14.24 -18.53 -9.02
N THR A 24 15.18 -19.44 -9.07
CA THR A 24 15.46 -20.21 -10.28
C THR A 24 14.30 -21.13 -10.66
N THR A 25 13.57 -21.67 -9.71
CA THR A 25 12.35 -22.45 -9.96
C THR A 25 11.27 -21.58 -10.59
N ILE A 26 10.96 -20.44 -10.00
CA ILE A 26 9.95 -19.50 -10.49
C ILE A 26 10.34 -18.96 -11.87
N GLU A 27 11.53 -18.41 -11.99
CA GLU A 27 12.00 -17.79 -13.24
C GLU A 27 12.03 -18.78 -14.41
N THR A 28 12.40 -20.05 -14.18
CA THR A 28 12.43 -21.06 -15.23
C THR A 28 11.07 -21.25 -15.92
N ALA A 29 9.96 -21.11 -15.19
CA ALA A 29 8.62 -21.25 -15.75
C ALA A 29 8.31 -20.20 -16.83
N PHE A 30 8.98 -19.03 -16.80
CA PHE A 30 8.78 -17.95 -17.78
C PHE A 30 9.35 -18.26 -19.18
N TYR A 31 10.21 -19.26 -19.29
CA TYR A 31 10.91 -19.59 -20.54
C TYR A 31 10.35 -20.86 -21.23
N GLY A 32 9.20 -21.35 -20.75
CA GLY A 32 8.52 -22.49 -21.36
C GLY A 32 8.03 -22.16 -22.79
N ASN A 33 7.98 -23.16 -23.66
CA ASN A 33 7.47 -23.00 -25.03
C ASN A 33 5.93 -22.81 -25.10
N ASN A 34 5.25 -22.97 -23.99
CA ASN A 34 3.83 -22.71 -23.78
C ASN A 34 3.56 -21.31 -23.25
N VAL A 35 4.57 -20.45 -23.15
CA VAL A 35 4.47 -19.07 -22.66
C VAL A 35 4.38 -18.10 -23.84
N GLU A 36 3.34 -17.28 -23.85
CA GLU A 36 3.16 -16.18 -24.80
C GLU A 36 3.37 -14.85 -24.08
N THR A 37 4.20 -13.97 -24.66
CA THR A 37 4.49 -12.66 -24.07
C THR A 37 3.51 -11.61 -24.57
N ILE A 38 2.84 -10.92 -23.65
CA ILE A 38 1.89 -9.84 -23.91
C ILE A 38 2.54 -8.51 -23.53
N THR A 39 2.74 -7.65 -24.53
CA THR A 39 3.40 -6.34 -24.35
C THR A 39 2.50 -5.15 -24.71
N ASP A 40 1.31 -5.39 -25.26
CA ASP A 40 0.38 -4.37 -25.71
C ASP A 40 -0.88 -4.33 -24.82
N LEU A 41 -1.18 -3.15 -24.26
CA LEU A 41 -2.34 -2.96 -23.41
C LEU A 41 -3.68 -3.12 -24.18
N LYS A 42 -3.72 -2.75 -25.47
CA LYS A 42 -4.91 -2.94 -26.30
C LYS A 42 -5.19 -4.42 -26.53
N LEU A 43 -4.13 -5.21 -26.79
CA LEU A 43 -4.23 -6.67 -26.88
C LEU A 43 -4.72 -7.25 -25.55
N ALA A 44 -4.14 -6.84 -24.41
CA ALA A 44 -4.57 -7.29 -23.10
C ALA A 44 -6.04 -6.95 -22.80
N TYR A 45 -6.52 -5.78 -23.23
CA TYR A 45 -7.92 -5.40 -23.14
C TYR A 45 -8.82 -6.35 -23.96
N GLU A 46 -8.47 -6.63 -25.22
CA GLU A 46 -9.26 -7.54 -26.08
C GLU A 46 -9.28 -8.98 -25.52
N MET A 47 -8.16 -9.43 -24.97
CA MET A 47 -8.08 -10.73 -24.29
C MET A 47 -9.03 -10.75 -23.07
N ALA A 48 -8.92 -9.78 -22.17
CA ALA A 48 -9.75 -9.68 -20.98
C ALA A 48 -11.25 -9.55 -21.31
N LYS A 49 -11.60 -8.77 -22.35
CA LYS A 49 -12.95 -8.61 -22.86
C LYS A 49 -13.58 -9.94 -23.32
N ASN A 50 -12.76 -10.84 -23.88
CA ASN A 50 -13.19 -12.13 -24.40
C ASN A 50 -13.03 -13.29 -23.40
N THR A 51 -12.42 -13.05 -22.22
CA THR A 51 -12.32 -14.06 -21.16
C THR A 51 -13.70 -14.49 -20.66
N LYS A 52 -13.90 -15.78 -20.47
CA LYS A 52 -15.18 -16.33 -19.99
C LYS A 52 -15.56 -15.71 -18.63
N GLY A 53 -16.82 -15.29 -18.51
CA GLY A 53 -17.34 -14.65 -17.29
C GLY A 53 -17.11 -13.16 -17.21
N THR A 54 -16.34 -12.55 -18.12
CA THR A 54 -16.22 -11.08 -18.21
C THR A 54 -17.55 -10.47 -18.66
N VAL A 55 -18.02 -9.49 -17.94
CA VAL A 55 -19.14 -8.66 -18.36
C VAL A 55 -18.61 -7.40 -19.04
N VAL A 56 -18.86 -7.26 -20.34
CA VAL A 56 -18.63 -6.01 -21.06
C VAL A 56 -19.81 -5.10 -20.81
N THR A 57 -19.61 -4.02 -20.06
CA THR A 57 -20.66 -3.06 -19.75
C THR A 57 -20.95 -2.15 -20.95
N ASP A 58 -22.03 -1.37 -20.91
CA ASP A 58 -22.29 -0.32 -21.90
C ASP A 58 -21.67 1.03 -21.47
N MET A 59 -20.99 1.07 -20.33
CA MET A 59 -20.30 2.26 -19.81
C MET A 59 -18.96 2.47 -20.57
N PRO A 60 -18.76 3.62 -21.26
CA PRO A 60 -17.50 3.89 -21.94
C PRO A 60 -16.40 4.20 -20.92
N VAL A 61 -15.17 3.81 -21.22
CA VAL A 61 -13.99 4.30 -20.50
C VAL A 61 -13.78 5.77 -20.86
N TYR A 62 -13.52 6.62 -19.88
CA TYR A 62 -13.28 8.05 -20.10
C TYR A 62 -11.89 8.30 -20.67
N MET A 63 -11.81 8.96 -21.82
CA MET A 63 -10.56 9.28 -22.55
C MET A 63 -9.63 8.05 -22.63
N PRO A 64 -10.09 6.94 -23.22
CA PRO A 64 -9.39 5.66 -23.17
C PRO A 64 -7.99 5.72 -23.80
N GLU A 65 -7.79 6.57 -24.83
CA GLU A 65 -6.53 6.80 -25.49
C GLU A 65 -5.43 7.33 -24.53
N LYS A 66 -5.83 8.11 -23.51
CA LYS A 66 -4.93 8.61 -22.47
C LYS A 66 -4.43 7.51 -21.53
N SER A 67 -5.15 6.39 -21.49
CA SER A 67 -4.79 5.18 -20.77
C SER A 67 -4.18 4.10 -21.67
N GLY A 68 -3.99 4.38 -22.97
CA GLY A 68 -3.45 3.43 -23.95
C GLY A 68 -4.46 2.37 -24.41
N LEU A 69 -5.76 2.62 -24.26
CA LEU A 69 -6.85 1.71 -24.60
C LEU A 69 -7.46 2.03 -25.98
N PRO A 70 -8.23 1.09 -26.58
CA PRO A 70 -9.01 1.36 -27.79
C PRO A 70 -10.00 2.51 -27.56
N GLU A 71 -10.32 3.27 -28.61
CA GLU A 71 -11.24 4.43 -28.54
C GLU A 71 -12.65 4.05 -28.08
N ASP A 72 -13.10 2.83 -28.40
CA ASP A 72 -14.41 2.28 -28.05
C ASP A 72 -14.40 1.44 -26.75
N ALA A 73 -13.31 1.49 -25.98
CA ALA A 73 -13.15 0.70 -24.77
C ALA A 73 -14.30 0.92 -23.78
N LYS A 74 -14.82 -0.19 -23.27
CA LYS A 74 -15.86 -0.24 -22.24
C LYS A 74 -15.27 -0.64 -20.90
N VAL A 75 -15.91 -0.21 -19.83
CA VAL A 75 -15.60 -0.70 -18.49
C VAL A 75 -15.91 -2.19 -18.43
N LEU A 76 -14.93 -2.99 -18.00
CA LEU A 76 -15.07 -4.43 -17.85
C LEU A 76 -15.33 -4.79 -16.39
N LEU A 77 -16.20 -5.79 -16.18
CA LEU A 77 -16.45 -6.32 -14.85
C LEU A 77 -16.07 -7.80 -14.80
N PHE A 78 -15.33 -8.17 -13.75
CA PHE A 78 -14.92 -9.52 -13.46
C PHE A 78 -15.46 -9.94 -12.09
N ASN A 79 -16.03 -11.14 -12.02
CA ASN A 79 -16.49 -11.73 -10.76
C ASN A 79 -15.92 -13.11 -10.61
N ASP A 80 -15.29 -13.38 -9.47
CA ASP A 80 -14.72 -14.69 -9.16
C ASP A 80 -15.74 -15.65 -8.53
N GLY A 81 -16.97 -15.19 -8.33
CA GLY A 81 -18.09 -15.99 -7.81
C GLY A 81 -18.10 -16.18 -6.31
N GLU A 82 -17.04 -15.80 -5.61
CA GLU A 82 -16.89 -15.92 -4.15
C GLU A 82 -16.67 -14.56 -3.51
N ILE A 83 -16.80 -14.50 -2.19
CA ILE A 83 -16.28 -13.36 -1.42
C ILE A 83 -14.76 -13.42 -1.51
N VAL A 84 -14.18 -12.50 -2.24
CA VAL A 84 -12.75 -12.42 -2.46
C VAL A 84 -12.20 -11.20 -1.75
N GLY A 85 -11.19 -11.43 -0.97
CA GLY A 85 -10.42 -10.43 -0.26
C GLY A 85 -9.05 -11.01 0.07
N ARG A 86 -8.16 -10.17 0.55
CA ARG A 86 -6.86 -10.62 1.00
C ARG A 86 -7.02 -11.51 2.25
N PHE A 87 -6.40 -12.69 2.22
CA PHE A 87 -6.26 -13.54 3.39
C PHE A 87 -4.83 -13.43 3.91
N ALA A 88 -4.63 -12.67 4.99
CA ALA A 88 -3.30 -12.40 5.54
C ALA A 88 -2.54 -13.67 5.96
N GLY A 89 -3.26 -14.69 6.44
CA GLY A 89 -2.68 -15.98 6.83
C GLY A 89 -2.15 -16.85 5.67
N ALA A 90 -2.44 -16.49 4.41
CA ALA A 90 -1.86 -17.15 3.24
C ALA A 90 -0.48 -16.61 2.86
N ARG A 91 -0.04 -15.51 3.46
CA ARG A 91 1.26 -14.90 3.17
C ARG A 91 2.36 -15.60 3.94
N VAL A 92 3.36 -16.06 3.21
CA VAL A 92 4.57 -16.69 3.74
C VAL A 92 5.79 -15.99 3.18
N ILE A 93 6.65 -15.51 4.09
CA ILE A 93 7.87 -14.79 3.73
C ILE A 93 9.07 -15.68 4.05
N LEU A 94 9.96 -15.87 3.07
CA LEU A 94 11.20 -16.62 3.29
C LEU A 94 12.02 -15.98 4.41
N GLY A 95 12.56 -16.82 5.29
CA GLY A 95 13.30 -16.40 6.48
C GLY A 95 12.41 -16.09 7.69
N GLU A 96 11.09 -16.20 7.60
CA GLU A 96 10.24 -16.22 8.80
C GLU A 96 10.21 -17.62 9.44
N PRO A 97 10.30 -17.74 10.78
CA PRO A 97 10.37 -19.04 11.47
C PRO A 97 9.18 -19.98 11.22
N ALA A 98 8.02 -19.42 10.85
CA ALA A 98 6.83 -20.20 10.52
C ALA A 98 6.88 -20.81 9.10
N ALA A 99 7.87 -20.41 8.27
CA ALA A 99 8.02 -20.93 6.92
C ALA A 99 8.78 -22.25 6.94
N ASP A 100 8.09 -23.38 6.73
CA ASP A 100 8.76 -24.64 6.39
C ASP A 100 9.28 -24.56 4.95
N GLU A 101 10.53 -24.11 4.82
CA GLU A 101 11.19 -23.92 3.52
C GLU A 101 11.25 -25.21 2.68
N GLY A 102 11.39 -26.37 3.34
CA GLY A 102 11.43 -27.67 2.69
C GLY A 102 10.08 -28.02 2.04
N GLU A 103 9.00 -27.80 2.76
CA GLU A 103 7.62 -28.01 2.27
C GLU A 103 7.28 -27.00 1.17
N ILE A 104 7.54 -25.73 1.40
CA ILE A 104 7.26 -24.66 0.43
C ILE A 104 8.03 -24.90 -0.87
N THR A 105 9.30 -25.27 -0.81
CA THR A 105 10.10 -25.57 -2.01
C THR A 105 9.49 -26.70 -2.84
N LYS A 106 8.91 -27.71 -2.22
CA LYS A 106 8.19 -28.79 -2.92
C LYS A 106 6.95 -28.25 -3.63
N VAL A 107 6.13 -27.45 -2.92
CA VAL A 107 4.92 -26.82 -3.48
C VAL A 107 5.26 -25.93 -4.67
N LEU A 108 6.30 -25.10 -4.56
CA LEU A 108 6.75 -24.22 -5.65
C LEU A 108 7.22 -25.01 -6.88
N ARG A 109 7.97 -26.10 -6.68
CA ARG A 109 8.42 -26.97 -7.78
C ARG A 109 7.24 -27.64 -8.46
N GLU A 110 6.28 -28.12 -7.70
CA GLU A 110 5.07 -28.74 -8.22
C GLU A 110 4.25 -27.72 -9.02
N ALA A 111 3.98 -26.53 -8.46
CA ALA A 111 3.26 -25.47 -9.15
C ALA A 111 3.96 -25.07 -10.46
N ALA A 112 5.27 -24.82 -10.41
CA ALA A 112 6.07 -24.50 -11.61
C ALA A 112 6.05 -25.64 -12.65
N TYR A 113 6.08 -26.90 -12.20
CA TYR A 113 5.96 -28.05 -13.09
C TYR A 113 4.59 -28.12 -13.77
N PHE A 114 3.50 -27.82 -13.05
CA PHE A 114 2.14 -27.87 -13.59
C PHE A 114 1.85 -26.76 -14.60
N THR A 115 2.62 -25.67 -14.63
CA THR A 115 2.46 -24.64 -15.67
C THR A 115 2.64 -25.19 -17.08
N ARG A 116 3.42 -26.27 -17.26
CA ARG A 116 3.64 -26.94 -18.56
C ARG A 116 2.37 -27.47 -19.22
N TYR A 117 1.32 -27.71 -18.44
CA TYR A 117 0.05 -28.25 -18.96
C TYR A 117 -0.96 -27.17 -19.31
N LYS A 118 -0.60 -25.90 -19.15
CA LYS A 118 -1.45 -24.74 -19.41
C LYS A 118 -0.77 -23.85 -20.44
N LYS A 119 -1.56 -23.14 -21.23
CA LYS A 119 -1.06 -21.97 -21.92
C LYS A 119 -0.83 -20.88 -20.88
N MET A 120 0.33 -20.25 -20.90
CA MET A 120 0.72 -19.23 -19.95
C MET A 120 0.93 -17.90 -20.65
N TYR A 121 0.62 -16.81 -19.98
CA TYR A 121 0.90 -15.45 -20.44
C TYR A 121 1.95 -14.79 -19.55
N HIS A 122 2.98 -14.26 -20.19
CA HIS A 122 3.99 -13.43 -19.55
C HIS A 122 3.77 -11.97 -19.92
N THR A 123 3.88 -11.08 -18.95
CA THR A 123 3.94 -9.63 -19.20
C THR A 123 4.92 -8.95 -18.25
N SER A 124 5.37 -7.75 -18.62
CA SER A 124 6.30 -6.94 -17.82
C SER A 124 5.77 -5.53 -17.62
N ALA A 125 6.11 -4.94 -16.48
CA ALA A 125 5.80 -3.56 -16.15
C ALA A 125 6.93 -2.92 -15.36
N TYR A 126 6.96 -1.59 -15.34
CA TYR A 126 7.81 -0.81 -14.46
C TYR A 126 7.07 -0.44 -13.18
N ILE A 127 7.77 -0.56 -12.06
CA ILE A 127 7.34 -0.12 -10.73
C ILE A 127 8.22 1.06 -10.34
N GLY A 128 7.59 2.18 -9.98
CA GLY A 128 8.30 3.46 -9.90
C GLY A 128 8.26 4.21 -11.23
N LEU A 129 7.97 5.49 -11.15
CA LEU A 129 7.56 6.30 -12.30
C LEU A 129 8.54 7.44 -12.62
N ASP A 130 9.73 7.39 -12.04
CA ASP A 130 10.78 8.39 -12.26
C ASP A 130 12.18 7.77 -12.23
N THR A 131 13.14 8.44 -12.89
CA THR A 131 14.54 8.02 -12.94
C THR A 131 15.21 7.87 -11.58
N ASP A 132 14.66 8.45 -10.53
CA ASP A 132 15.18 8.31 -9.18
C ASP A 132 14.90 6.91 -8.60
N PHE A 133 13.75 6.34 -8.90
CA PHE A 133 13.43 4.96 -8.51
C PHE A 133 12.54 4.31 -9.57
N MET A 134 13.06 3.31 -10.23
CA MET A 134 12.34 2.56 -11.26
C MET A 134 12.90 1.14 -11.36
N ILE A 135 12.06 0.12 -11.17
CA ILE A 135 12.41 -1.30 -11.21
C ILE A 135 11.50 -2.06 -12.17
N LYS A 136 11.96 -3.19 -12.70
CA LYS A 136 11.18 -4.00 -13.63
C LYS A 136 10.59 -5.21 -12.93
N ALA A 137 9.30 -5.46 -13.17
CA ALA A 137 8.59 -6.63 -12.71
C ALA A 137 8.02 -7.45 -13.86
N ASN A 138 7.97 -8.78 -13.69
CA ASN A 138 7.47 -9.75 -14.63
C ASN A 138 6.37 -10.58 -13.94
N LEU A 139 5.24 -10.76 -14.63
CA LEU A 139 4.13 -11.60 -14.20
C LEU A 139 3.95 -12.77 -15.18
N LEU A 140 3.85 -13.99 -14.65
CA LEU A 140 3.44 -15.18 -15.38
C LEU A 140 2.12 -15.70 -14.82
N ILE A 141 1.11 -15.86 -15.67
CA ILE A 141 -0.25 -16.24 -15.25
C ILE A 141 -0.89 -17.15 -16.33
N PRO A 142 -1.70 -18.17 -15.99
CA PRO A 142 -2.31 -19.04 -16.98
C PRO A 142 -3.42 -18.34 -17.78
N GLU A 143 -3.73 -18.89 -18.95
CA GLU A 143 -4.94 -18.58 -19.71
C GLU A 143 -6.17 -18.72 -18.79
N THR A 144 -7.26 -18.03 -19.12
CA THR A 144 -8.47 -17.83 -18.31
C THR A 144 -8.35 -16.74 -17.23
N TYR A 145 -7.15 -16.18 -17.01
CA TYR A 145 -6.90 -15.06 -16.09
C TYR A 145 -6.36 -13.81 -16.80
N GLU A 146 -6.72 -13.64 -18.08
CA GLU A 146 -6.39 -12.45 -18.87
C GLU A 146 -6.91 -11.16 -18.24
N ASN A 147 -8.01 -11.22 -17.52
CA ASN A 147 -8.54 -10.12 -16.74
C ASN A 147 -7.59 -9.68 -15.63
N THR A 148 -6.96 -10.62 -14.91
CA THR A 148 -5.96 -10.32 -13.88
C THR A 148 -4.68 -9.74 -14.50
N LEU A 149 -4.23 -10.29 -15.65
CA LEU A 149 -3.10 -9.75 -16.41
C LEU A 149 -3.39 -8.30 -16.86
N TYR A 150 -4.57 -8.06 -17.42
CA TYR A 150 -4.99 -6.74 -17.87
C TYR A 150 -5.06 -5.74 -16.71
N ASN A 151 -5.63 -6.13 -15.56
CA ASN A 151 -5.66 -5.31 -14.37
C ASN A 151 -4.26 -4.97 -13.86
N TRP A 152 -3.32 -5.93 -13.94
CA TRP A 152 -1.94 -5.73 -13.52
C TRP A 152 -1.22 -4.69 -14.41
N LEU A 153 -1.42 -4.76 -15.74
CA LEU A 153 -0.91 -3.79 -16.70
C LEU A 153 -1.55 -2.41 -16.57
N LEU A 154 -2.82 -2.32 -16.17
CA LEU A 154 -3.49 -1.05 -15.88
C LEU A 154 -2.96 -0.42 -14.59
N ASN A 155 -2.63 -1.25 -13.61
CA ASN A 155 -2.22 -0.76 -12.29
C ASN A 155 -0.76 -0.30 -12.28
N PHE A 156 0.12 -0.95 -13.05
CA PHE A 156 1.54 -0.63 -13.14
C PHE A 156 1.88 -0.01 -14.50
N GLN A 157 3.08 0.54 -14.62
CA GLN A 157 3.48 1.21 -15.84
C GLN A 157 3.93 0.21 -16.91
N ILE A 158 3.13 0.05 -17.95
CA ILE A 158 3.51 -0.79 -19.11
C ILE A 158 4.78 -0.26 -19.76
N LEU A 159 5.59 -1.19 -20.31
CA LEU A 159 6.79 -0.87 -21.07
C LEU A 159 6.40 -0.16 -22.37
N THR A 160 6.82 1.09 -22.50
CA THR A 160 6.68 1.89 -23.73
C THR A 160 8.04 2.51 -24.06
N PRO A 161 8.30 2.94 -25.31
CA PRO A 161 9.58 3.56 -25.66
C PRO A 161 9.99 4.72 -24.73
N PHE A 162 9.03 5.50 -24.26
CA PHE A 162 9.28 6.61 -23.33
C PHE A 162 9.79 6.09 -21.97
N TYR A 163 9.10 5.10 -21.37
CA TYR A 163 9.48 4.54 -20.07
C TYR A 163 10.70 3.63 -20.17
N ASP A 164 10.94 2.97 -21.31
CA ASP A 164 12.16 2.22 -21.56
C ASP A 164 13.40 3.13 -21.55
N GLU A 165 13.30 4.31 -22.16
CA GLU A 165 14.38 5.31 -22.13
C GLU A 165 14.57 5.91 -20.73
N MET A 166 13.49 6.11 -20.00
CA MET A 166 13.54 6.54 -18.59
C MET A 166 14.23 5.48 -17.73
N TYR A 167 13.85 4.22 -17.88
CA TYR A 167 14.42 3.08 -17.15
C TYR A 167 15.93 2.90 -17.43
N LYS A 168 16.36 3.05 -18.68
CA LYS A 168 17.79 3.02 -19.04
C LYS A 168 18.61 4.10 -18.34
N LYS A 169 18.00 5.24 -18.07
CA LYS A 169 18.61 6.39 -17.40
C LYS A 169 18.41 6.39 -15.88
N SER A 170 17.59 5.48 -15.36
CA SER A 170 17.27 5.46 -13.93
C SER A 170 18.47 5.08 -13.07
N LYS A 171 18.45 5.58 -11.83
CA LYS A 171 19.48 5.27 -10.82
C LYS A 171 19.56 3.76 -10.62
N PRO A 172 20.77 3.18 -10.55
CA PRO A 172 20.92 1.77 -10.21
C PRO A 172 20.38 1.48 -8.81
N VAL A 173 19.70 0.37 -8.65
CA VAL A 173 19.31 -0.16 -7.35
C VAL A 173 20.21 -1.37 -7.01
N GLY A 174 21.45 -1.07 -6.64
CA GLY A 174 22.45 -2.09 -6.31
C GLY A 174 22.61 -3.15 -7.41
N ASP A 175 22.72 -4.42 -7.01
CA ASP A 175 22.77 -5.59 -7.89
C ASP A 175 21.42 -6.32 -7.98
N GLU A 176 20.33 -5.63 -7.70
CA GLU A 176 18.97 -6.18 -7.66
C GLU A 176 18.56 -6.81 -9.00
N PRO A 177 18.11 -8.07 -9.01
CA PRO A 177 17.48 -8.66 -10.18
C PRO A 177 16.08 -8.12 -10.43
N ASP A 178 15.57 -8.26 -11.66
CA ASP A 178 14.16 -8.00 -11.96
C ASP A 178 13.24 -8.82 -11.03
N ILE A 179 12.06 -8.30 -10.75
CA ILE A 179 11.03 -9.02 -9.97
C ILE A 179 10.38 -10.08 -10.88
N TYR A 180 10.17 -11.29 -10.34
CA TYR A 180 9.42 -12.36 -11.00
C TYR A 180 8.29 -12.87 -10.13
N ILE A 181 7.09 -12.89 -10.67
CA ILE A 181 5.87 -13.33 -9.99
C ILE A 181 5.20 -14.42 -10.80
N LEU A 182 5.22 -15.65 -10.29
CA LEU A 182 4.44 -16.75 -10.82
C LEU A 182 3.08 -16.76 -10.16
N SER A 183 2.00 -16.74 -10.94
CA SER A 183 0.64 -16.89 -10.44
C SER A 183 -0.06 -18.08 -11.09
N ASP A 184 -0.71 -18.90 -10.27
CA ASP A 184 -1.68 -19.91 -10.70
C ASP A 184 -2.91 -19.86 -9.78
N PRO A 185 -3.94 -19.07 -10.14
CA PRO A 185 -5.11 -18.89 -9.28
C PRO A 185 -5.96 -20.14 -9.06
N ASP A 186 -5.84 -21.15 -9.91
CA ASP A 186 -6.56 -22.43 -9.78
C ASP A 186 -5.75 -23.54 -9.11
N TYR A 187 -4.49 -23.25 -8.77
CA TYR A 187 -3.67 -24.24 -8.05
C TYR A 187 -4.22 -24.48 -6.66
N TYR A 188 -4.42 -25.73 -6.32
CA TYR A 188 -4.87 -26.15 -5.00
C TYR A 188 -3.84 -27.05 -4.31
N HIS A 189 -3.56 -26.76 -3.06
CA HIS A 189 -2.75 -27.62 -2.21
C HIS A 189 -3.42 -27.83 -0.84
N PRO A 190 -3.53 -29.07 -0.34
CA PRO A 190 -4.27 -29.36 0.90
C PRO A 190 -3.71 -28.65 2.14
N ASN A 191 -2.40 -28.40 2.19
CA ASN A 191 -1.77 -27.68 3.29
C ASN A 191 -2.00 -26.16 3.21
N TYR A 192 -2.47 -25.65 2.06
CA TYR A 192 -2.75 -24.22 1.81
C TYR A 192 -4.15 -24.05 1.20
N PRO A 193 -5.22 -24.45 1.93
CA PRO A 193 -6.57 -24.47 1.36
C PRO A 193 -7.13 -23.08 1.03
N ASN A 194 -6.56 -22.01 1.61
CA ASN A 194 -6.92 -20.62 1.33
C ASN A 194 -5.94 -19.94 0.36
N GLY A 195 -5.10 -20.72 -0.33
CA GLY A 195 -4.04 -20.24 -1.21
C GLY A 195 -2.71 -20.00 -0.49
N LEU A 196 -1.66 -19.81 -1.26
CA LEU A 196 -0.31 -19.51 -0.80
C LEU A 196 0.23 -18.30 -1.55
N ALA A 197 0.52 -17.22 -0.82
CA ALA A 197 1.27 -16.07 -1.31
C ALA A 197 2.69 -16.14 -0.71
N TYR A 198 3.60 -16.74 -1.44
CA TYR A 198 5.01 -16.89 -1.05
C TYR A 198 5.85 -15.74 -1.57
N PHE A 199 6.72 -15.21 -0.73
CA PHE A 199 7.63 -14.12 -1.06
C PHE A 199 9.06 -14.48 -0.67
N ASP A 200 9.98 -14.37 -1.62
CA ASP A 200 11.42 -14.37 -1.41
C ASP A 200 11.94 -12.95 -1.73
N PRO A 201 11.94 -12.07 -0.72
CA PRO A 201 12.26 -10.66 -0.94
C PRO A 201 13.73 -10.41 -1.24
N GLU A 202 14.64 -11.27 -0.77
CA GLU A 202 16.08 -11.14 -1.02
C GLU A 202 16.43 -11.43 -2.48
N HIS A 203 15.64 -12.28 -3.14
CA HIS A 203 15.87 -12.68 -4.52
C HIS A 203 14.81 -12.15 -5.49
N ASN A 204 13.99 -11.20 -5.05
CA ASN A 204 12.98 -10.51 -5.87
C ASN A 204 12.02 -11.46 -6.61
N CYS A 205 11.50 -12.46 -5.92
CA CYS A 205 10.50 -13.33 -6.50
C CYS A 205 9.33 -13.65 -5.56
N ALA A 206 8.18 -13.95 -6.16
CA ALA A 206 6.97 -14.33 -5.47
C ALA A 206 6.21 -15.41 -6.24
N CYS A 207 5.40 -16.20 -5.51
CA CYS A 207 4.50 -17.17 -6.08
C CYS A 207 3.11 -17.01 -5.43
N LEU A 208 2.07 -16.79 -6.27
CA LEU A 208 0.70 -16.58 -5.84
C LEU A 208 -0.17 -17.74 -6.32
N LEU A 209 -0.49 -18.67 -5.42
CA LEU A 209 -1.17 -19.91 -5.73
C LEU A 209 -2.55 -19.95 -5.09
N GLY A 210 -3.58 -20.39 -5.85
CA GLY A 210 -4.95 -20.53 -5.34
C GLY A 210 -5.61 -19.19 -5.01
N MET A 211 -5.16 -18.08 -5.60
CA MET A 211 -5.63 -16.73 -5.31
C MET A 211 -6.13 -16.03 -6.56
N ARG A 212 -7.43 -15.79 -6.63
CA ARG A 212 -8.09 -15.10 -7.75
C ARG A 212 -8.20 -13.60 -7.55
N TYR A 213 -8.14 -13.13 -6.30
CA TYR A 213 -8.27 -11.72 -5.97
C TYR A 213 -7.11 -10.88 -6.51
N PHE A 214 -7.40 -9.96 -7.43
CA PHE A 214 -6.39 -9.10 -8.06
C PHE A 214 -5.58 -8.28 -7.05
N GLY A 215 -6.21 -7.86 -5.95
CA GLY A 215 -5.51 -7.10 -4.91
C GLY A 215 -4.27 -7.80 -4.34
N GLU A 216 -4.22 -9.15 -4.34
CA GLU A 216 -3.01 -9.87 -3.92
C GLU A 216 -1.90 -9.80 -4.99
N HIS A 217 -2.26 -9.84 -6.29
CA HIS A 217 -1.30 -9.65 -7.37
C HIS A 217 -0.68 -8.24 -7.34
N LYS A 218 -1.52 -7.22 -7.14
CA LYS A 218 -1.07 -5.84 -6.95
C LYS A 218 -0.15 -5.72 -5.74
N LYS A 219 -0.64 -6.11 -4.57
CA LYS A 219 0.11 -5.95 -3.31
C LYS A 219 1.31 -6.88 -3.23
N GLY A 220 1.26 -8.07 -3.84
CA GLY A 220 2.40 -8.96 -3.96
C GLY A 220 3.55 -8.33 -4.74
N THR A 221 3.25 -7.68 -5.85
CA THR A 221 4.25 -6.92 -6.64
C THR A 221 4.86 -5.79 -5.81
N LEU A 222 4.02 -4.98 -5.16
CA LEU A 222 4.47 -3.88 -4.30
C LEU A 222 5.26 -4.38 -3.08
N THR A 223 4.90 -5.52 -2.52
CA THR A 223 5.62 -6.17 -1.41
C THR A 223 7.10 -6.35 -1.74
N ILE A 224 7.42 -6.92 -2.91
CA ILE A 224 8.80 -7.09 -3.35
C ILE A 224 9.44 -5.73 -3.71
N ALA A 225 8.70 -4.86 -4.40
CA ALA A 225 9.21 -3.54 -4.78
C ALA A 225 9.60 -2.69 -3.56
N TRP A 226 8.80 -2.73 -2.49
CA TRP A 226 9.13 -2.06 -1.23
C TRP A 226 10.36 -2.68 -0.55
N GLY A 227 10.56 -4.00 -0.64
CA GLY A 227 11.80 -4.65 -0.18
C GLY A 227 13.03 -4.12 -0.91
N VAL A 228 12.96 -4.02 -2.25
CA VAL A 228 14.03 -3.42 -3.07
C VAL A 228 14.28 -1.95 -2.66
N ALA A 229 13.23 -1.16 -2.49
CA ALA A 229 13.34 0.24 -2.09
C ALA A 229 14.03 0.38 -0.71
N ASN A 230 13.60 -0.44 0.25
CA ASN A 230 14.15 -0.43 1.60
C ASN A 230 15.65 -0.69 1.59
N ARG A 231 16.12 -1.74 0.90
CA ARG A 231 17.56 -2.06 0.79
C ARG A 231 18.38 -0.99 0.09
N ASN A 232 17.74 -0.13 -0.72
CA ASN A 232 18.40 0.87 -1.53
C ASN A 232 18.24 2.31 -1.02
N GLY A 233 18.00 2.49 0.28
CA GLY A 233 18.03 3.82 0.91
C GLY A 233 16.74 4.61 0.80
N TYR A 234 15.61 3.94 0.54
CA TYR A 234 14.29 4.55 0.53
C TYR A 234 13.43 4.07 1.70
N THR A 235 12.60 4.94 2.22
CA THR A 235 11.49 4.59 3.11
C THR A 235 10.33 4.10 2.27
N SER A 236 9.86 2.89 2.54
CA SER A 236 8.73 2.26 1.84
C SER A 236 7.40 2.73 2.42
N CYS A 237 6.54 3.31 1.59
CA CYS A 237 5.35 4.00 2.05
C CYS A 237 4.06 3.38 1.50
N HIS A 238 3.22 2.88 2.42
CA HIS A 238 1.81 2.58 2.17
C HIS A 238 1.00 3.75 2.75
N GLY A 239 0.86 4.81 1.98
CA GLY A 239 0.36 6.09 2.45
C GLY A 239 -0.14 6.98 1.34
N GLY A 240 -0.49 8.21 1.71
CA GLY A 240 -0.77 9.29 0.77
C GLY A 240 0.28 10.39 0.89
N LEU A 241 0.63 11.04 -0.22
CA LEU A 241 1.54 12.17 -0.22
C LEU A 241 1.03 13.28 -1.12
N LYS A 242 1.02 14.49 -0.60
CA LYS A 242 0.66 15.69 -1.35
C LYS A 242 1.55 16.88 -1.00
N ARG A 243 1.58 17.82 -1.94
CA ARG A 243 2.20 19.13 -1.83
C ARG A 243 1.11 20.20 -1.86
N MET A 244 1.24 21.18 -1.00
CA MET A 244 0.39 22.37 -0.95
C MET A 244 1.27 23.60 -1.10
N VAL A 245 0.95 24.47 -2.08
CA VAL A 245 1.66 25.73 -2.28
C VAL A 245 0.79 26.88 -1.79
N LYS A 246 1.35 27.70 -0.91
CA LYS A 246 0.70 28.91 -0.40
C LYS A 246 0.76 30.04 -1.43
N ASP A 247 -0.03 31.07 -1.22
CA ASP A 247 -0.03 32.28 -2.09
C ASP A 247 1.33 32.96 -2.19
N ASN A 248 2.18 32.83 -1.17
CA ASN A 248 3.54 33.37 -1.16
C ASN A 248 4.56 32.49 -1.93
N GLY A 249 4.12 31.38 -2.52
CA GLY A 249 4.95 30.44 -3.26
C GLY A 249 5.66 29.37 -2.40
N GLU A 250 5.50 29.41 -1.08
CA GLU A 250 6.08 28.41 -0.17
C GLU A 250 5.36 27.09 -0.30
N ALA A 251 6.12 26.01 -0.53
CA ALA A 251 5.60 24.65 -0.64
C ALA A 251 5.63 23.91 0.71
N TYR A 252 4.62 23.12 0.97
CA TYR A 252 4.56 22.22 2.10
C TYR A 252 4.17 20.81 1.63
N VAL A 253 5.06 19.84 1.81
CA VAL A 253 4.86 18.45 1.42
C VAL A 253 4.54 17.61 2.64
N MET A 254 3.41 16.91 2.61
CA MET A 254 2.97 16.07 3.72
C MET A 254 2.68 14.65 3.28
N GLY A 255 3.16 13.68 4.10
CA GLY A 255 2.81 12.27 4.00
C GLY A 255 1.76 11.89 5.05
N VAL A 256 0.72 11.16 4.65
CA VAL A 256 -0.33 10.67 5.55
C VAL A 256 -0.36 9.14 5.53
N PHE A 257 -0.30 8.53 6.69
CA PHE A 257 -0.25 7.08 6.86
C PHE A 257 -1.40 6.59 7.72
N GLY A 258 -2.09 5.59 7.25
CA GLY A 258 -3.23 5.01 7.95
C GLY A 258 -3.88 3.90 7.14
N LEU A 259 -4.57 2.99 7.80
CA LEU A 259 -5.26 1.90 7.14
C LEU A 259 -6.51 2.35 6.38
N SER A 260 -7.08 1.43 5.62
CA SER A 260 -8.37 1.66 4.94
C SER A 260 -9.42 2.18 5.92
N GLY A 261 -10.13 3.25 5.55
CA GLY A 261 -11.15 3.88 6.40
C GLY A 261 -10.60 4.84 7.48
N SER A 262 -9.29 5.08 7.54
CA SER A 262 -8.71 6.11 8.43
C SER A 262 -8.86 7.55 7.91
N GLY A 263 -9.31 7.73 6.66
CA GLY A 263 -9.38 9.03 6.01
C GLY A 263 -8.19 9.39 5.13
N LYS A 264 -7.25 8.45 4.91
CA LYS A 264 -6.03 8.65 4.11
C LYS A 264 -6.32 9.28 2.74
N SER A 265 -7.08 8.62 1.87
CA SER A 265 -7.41 9.13 0.53
C SER A 265 -8.16 10.46 0.59
N THR A 266 -9.08 10.63 1.54
CA THR A 266 -9.82 11.87 1.77
C THR A 266 -8.88 13.06 2.06
N LEU A 267 -7.90 12.86 2.94
CA LEU A 267 -6.95 13.91 3.30
C LEU A 267 -5.93 14.17 2.19
N THR A 268 -5.47 13.12 1.50
CA THR A 268 -4.54 13.25 0.37
C THR A 268 -5.15 14.06 -0.76
N HIS A 269 -6.41 13.80 -1.12
CA HIS A 269 -7.10 14.48 -2.22
C HIS A 269 -7.89 15.73 -1.81
N ALA A 270 -7.86 16.13 -0.53
CA ALA A 270 -8.52 17.35 -0.06
C ALA A 270 -7.94 18.58 -0.76
N LYS A 271 -8.82 19.38 -1.37
CA LYS A 271 -8.47 20.62 -2.12
C LYS A 271 -8.47 21.88 -1.24
N HIS A 272 -8.80 21.75 0.04
CA HIS A 272 -8.80 22.86 1.02
C HIS A 272 -9.57 24.11 0.58
N GLY A 273 -10.72 23.91 -0.10
CA GLY A 273 -11.53 25.02 -0.61
C GLY A 273 -10.83 25.88 -1.69
N GLY A 274 -9.72 25.41 -2.26
CA GLY A 274 -8.91 26.18 -3.21
C GLY A 274 -7.90 27.13 -2.56
N LYS A 275 -7.70 27.02 -1.24
CA LYS A 275 -6.74 27.85 -0.50
C LYS A 275 -5.29 27.64 -0.89
N TYR A 276 -4.94 26.44 -1.39
CA TYR A 276 -3.60 26.08 -1.84
C TYR A 276 -3.65 25.54 -3.27
N ASP A 277 -2.56 25.71 -4.01
CA ASP A 277 -2.31 24.89 -5.18
C ASP A 277 -1.83 23.50 -4.73
N VAL A 278 -2.71 22.49 -4.91
CA VAL A 278 -2.50 21.14 -4.42
C VAL A 278 -1.99 20.23 -5.51
N THR A 279 -0.86 19.58 -5.28
CA THR A 279 -0.31 18.52 -6.13
C THR A 279 -0.28 17.21 -5.34
N VAL A 280 -0.74 16.10 -5.94
CA VAL A 280 -0.77 14.78 -5.31
C VAL A 280 0.27 13.87 -5.97
N LEU A 281 1.06 13.15 -5.17
CA LEU A 281 1.92 12.08 -5.68
C LEU A 281 1.09 10.81 -5.91
N HIS A 282 0.62 10.23 -4.83
CA HIS A 282 -0.25 9.04 -4.80
C HIS A 282 -0.95 8.94 -3.45
N ASP A 283 -1.95 8.04 -3.31
CA ASP A 283 -2.64 7.80 -2.04
C ASP A 283 -2.52 6.34 -1.53
N ASP A 284 -1.66 5.52 -2.16
CA ASP A 284 -1.47 4.12 -1.78
C ASP A 284 0.02 3.71 -1.73
N ALA A 285 0.78 3.79 -2.83
CA ALA A 285 2.14 3.24 -2.89
C ALA A 285 3.16 4.24 -3.46
N TYR A 286 4.16 4.55 -2.65
CA TYR A 286 5.29 5.41 -3.04
C TYR A 286 6.52 5.11 -2.17
N VAL A 287 7.62 5.77 -2.50
CA VAL A 287 8.86 5.71 -1.73
C VAL A 287 9.38 7.11 -1.46
N ILE A 288 10.02 7.31 -0.29
CA ILE A 288 10.72 8.54 0.08
C ILE A 288 12.21 8.25 0.12
N SER A 289 13.01 9.05 -0.56
CA SER A 289 14.47 9.02 -0.47
C SER A 289 14.93 9.51 0.90
N ASN A 290 15.60 8.65 1.68
CA ASN A 290 16.17 9.06 2.97
C ASN A 290 17.36 10.02 2.81
N LYS A 291 17.90 10.15 1.60
CA LYS A 291 19.03 11.03 1.31
C LYS A 291 18.61 12.51 1.19
N ASP A 292 17.48 12.76 0.52
CA ASP A 292 17.08 14.12 0.12
C ASP A 292 15.58 14.43 0.33
N GLY A 293 14.81 13.48 0.84
CA GLY A 293 13.39 13.65 1.17
C GLY A 293 12.44 13.70 -0.05
N THR A 294 12.95 13.57 -1.28
CA THR A 294 12.12 13.50 -2.49
C THR A 294 11.33 12.19 -2.55
N SER A 295 10.27 12.14 -3.34
CA SER A 295 9.40 10.97 -3.35
C SER A 295 8.98 10.56 -4.76
N VAL A 296 8.86 9.24 -5.00
CA VAL A 296 8.46 8.67 -6.29
C VAL A 296 7.24 7.76 -6.12
N ALA A 297 6.22 7.95 -6.95
CA ALA A 297 5.05 7.06 -7.02
C ALA A 297 5.45 5.71 -7.63
N LEU A 298 4.92 4.61 -7.08
CA LEU A 298 5.22 3.26 -7.58
C LEU A 298 4.26 2.81 -8.67
N GLU A 299 3.10 3.43 -8.79
CA GLU A 299 2.03 3.03 -9.69
C GLU A 299 1.26 4.24 -10.26
N PRO A 300 0.78 4.17 -11.53
CA PRO A 300 0.07 5.30 -12.15
C PRO A 300 -1.42 5.35 -11.82
N SER A 301 -2.07 4.21 -11.56
CA SER A 301 -3.52 4.10 -11.43
C SER A 301 -3.95 3.92 -9.97
N TYR A 302 -5.24 4.02 -9.72
CA TYR A 302 -5.81 3.91 -8.38
C TYR A 302 -6.65 2.64 -8.27
N PHE A 303 -6.40 1.85 -7.24
CA PHE A 303 -7.19 0.66 -6.91
C PHE A 303 -8.01 0.94 -5.66
N ASP A 304 -9.33 1.08 -5.82
CA ASP A 304 -10.22 1.63 -4.81
C ASP A 304 -11.46 0.75 -4.59
N LYS A 305 -12.18 1.03 -3.52
CA LYS A 305 -13.48 0.42 -3.24
C LYS A 305 -14.58 1.07 -4.10
N THR A 306 -15.59 0.29 -4.47
CA THR A 306 -16.74 0.82 -5.21
C THR A 306 -17.89 1.23 -4.30
N GLN A 307 -18.05 0.61 -3.13
CA GLN A 307 -19.23 0.73 -2.29
C GLN A 307 -19.49 2.14 -1.72
N ASP A 308 -18.47 2.99 -1.69
CA ASP A 308 -18.59 4.34 -1.13
C ASP A 308 -19.14 5.36 -2.14
N TYR A 309 -19.38 4.93 -3.39
CA TYR A 309 -19.77 5.83 -4.48
C TYR A 309 -20.98 5.29 -5.24
N PRO A 310 -22.16 5.95 -5.18
CA PRO A 310 -23.29 5.61 -6.04
C PRO A 310 -22.94 5.81 -7.52
N LEU A 311 -23.65 5.14 -8.43
CA LEU A 311 -23.36 5.18 -9.88
C LEU A 311 -23.27 6.60 -10.45
N THR A 312 -24.05 7.53 -9.89
CA THR A 312 -24.08 8.94 -10.31
C THR A 312 -22.92 9.77 -9.75
N ASP A 313 -22.09 9.23 -8.87
CA ASP A 313 -20.92 9.95 -8.36
C ASP A 313 -19.91 10.22 -9.47
N GLY A 314 -19.41 11.46 -9.53
CA GLY A 314 -18.45 11.88 -10.54
C GLY A 314 -17.13 11.09 -10.55
N ASN A 315 -16.80 10.41 -9.45
CA ASN A 315 -15.63 9.53 -9.37
C ASN A 315 -15.76 8.28 -10.25
N ASN A 316 -16.98 7.82 -10.52
CA ASN A 316 -17.25 6.65 -11.36
C ASN A 316 -17.00 6.90 -12.86
N LYS A 317 -16.80 8.15 -13.27
CA LYS A 317 -16.38 8.52 -14.62
C LYS A 317 -15.02 7.91 -15.00
N TYR A 318 -14.14 7.67 -14.02
CA TYR A 318 -12.76 7.25 -14.24
C TYR A 318 -12.53 5.74 -14.13
N LEU A 319 -13.61 4.96 -13.98
CA LEU A 319 -13.55 3.51 -13.93
C LEU A 319 -13.01 2.94 -15.24
N ILE A 320 -12.07 1.97 -15.13
CA ILE A 320 -11.59 1.17 -16.25
C ILE A 320 -12.06 -0.27 -16.10
N THR A 321 -11.84 -0.85 -14.91
CA THR A 321 -12.31 -2.20 -14.58
C THR A 321 -12.94 -2.21 -13.20
N VAL A 322 -13.84 -3.14 -12.99
CA VAL A 322 -14.49 -3.37 -11.70
C VAL A 322 -14.49 -4.85 -11.38
N GLN A 323 -14.36 -5.19 -10.11
CA GLN A 323 -14.35 -6.56 -9.61
C GLN A 323 -15.39 -6.74 -8.51
N ASN A 324 -16.03 -7.92 -8.50
CA ASN A 324 -16.95 -8.35 -7.44
C ASN A 324 -18.12 -7.41 -7.20
N CYS A 325 -18.63 -6.80 -8.25
CA CYS A 325 -19.82 -5.95 -8.24
C CYS A 325 -20.99 -6.62 -8.95
N GLY A 326 -22.18 -6.06 -8.74
CA GLY A 326 -23.38 -6.39 -9.50
C GLY A 326 -23.44 -5.65 -10.82
N ILE A 327 -24.25 -6.20 -11.74
CA ILE A 327 -24.68 -5.54 -12.98
C ILE A 327 -26.19 -5.51 -13.01
N THR A 328 -26.74 -4.43 -13.55
CA THR A 328 -28.16 -4.33 -13.88
C THR A 328 -28.34 -3.57 -15.20
N LEU A 329 -29.58 -3.47 -15.65
CA LEU A 329 -29.96 -2.63 -16.81
C LEU A 329 -30.51 -1.30 -16.29
N ASP A 330 -30.06 -0.19 -16.87
CA ASP A 330 -30.67 1.11 -16.64
C ASP A 330 -31.99 1.28 -17.40
N SER A 331 -32.61 2.47 -17.32
CA SER A 331 -33.86 2.79 -18.00
C SER A 331 -33.78 2.65 -19.53
N ASP A 332 -32.59 2.74 -20.10
CA ASP A 332 -32.38 2.61 -21.56
C ASP A 332 -32.00 1.17 -21.95
N GLY A 333 -32.04 0.22 -21.00
CA GLY A 333 -31.66 -1.17 -21.20
C GLY A 333 -30.15 -1.39 -21.31
N LYS A 334 -29.31 -0.44 -20.88
CA LYS A 334 -27.84 -0.55 -20.90
C LYS A 334 -27.33 -1.25 -19.65
N LYS A 335 -26.32 -2.11 -19.84
CA LYS A 335 -25.61 -2.79 -18.74
C LYS A 335 -24.76 -1.79 -17.98
N VAL A 336 -25.12 -1.53 -16.72
CA VAL A 336 -24.43 -0.61 -15.82
C VAL A 336 -24.05 -1.32 -14.52
N ILE A 337 -22.99 -0.84 -13.89
CA ILE A 337 -22.46 -1.40 -12.65
C ILE A 337 -23.30 -0.94 -11.46
N VAL A 338 -23.65 -1.87 -10.57
CA VAL A 338 -24.15 -1.55 -9.23
C VAL A 338 -22.91 -1.28 -8.37
N THR A 339 -22.48 0.00 -8.33
CA THR A 339 -21.23 0.41 -7.67
C THR A 339 -21.30 0.30 -6.15
N GLU A 340 -22.45 0.62 -5.56
CA GLU A 340 -22.68 0.35 -4.14
C GLU A 340 -22.81 -1.16 -3.95
N ASP A 341 -21.75 -1.78 -3.42
CA ASP A 341 -21.73 -3.23 -3.26
C ASP A 341 -22.66 -3.68 -2.12
N ILE A 342 -23.88 -4.03 -2.51
CA ILE A 342 -24.90 -4.53 -1.57
C ILE A 342 -24.76 -6.02 -1.24
N ARG A 343 -23.79 -6.73 -1.83
CA ARG A 343 -23.61 -8.17 -1.67
C ARG A 343 -22.68 -8.53 -0.50
N ASN A 344 -21.47 -8.00 -0.50
CA ASN A 344 -20.44 -8.45 0.43
C ASN A 344 -19.37 -7.40 0.82
N GLY A 345 -19.45 -6.18 0.30
CA GLY A 345 -18.48 -5.13 0.59
C GLY A 345 -17.10 -5.32 -0.07
N ASN A 346 -16.97 -6.22 -1.05
CA ASN A 346 -15.70 -6.55 -1.70
C ASN A 346 -15.56 -5.95 -3.12
N GLY A 347 -16.47 -5.10 -3.55
CA GLY A 347 -16.36 -4.39 -4.81
C GLY A 347 -15.10 -3.54 -4.89
N ARG A 348 -14.33 -3.72 -5.97
CA ARG A 348 -13.07 -2.99 -6.24
C ARG A 348 -13.06 -2.49 -7.67
N ALA A 349 -12.39 -1.38 -7.88
CA ALA A 349 -12.23 -0.78 -9.19
C ALA A 349 -10.79 -0.33 -9.43
N ILE A 350 -10.35 -0.41 -10.68
CA ILE A 350 -9.21 0.37 -11.16
C ILE A 350 -9.75 1.64 -11.80
N LYS A 351 -9.32 2.77 -11.26
CA LYS A 351 -9.55 4.11 -11.82
C LYS A 351 -8.30 4.58 -12.55
N SER A 352 -8.49 5.23 -13.69
CA SER A 352 -7.37 5.78 -14.45
C SER A 352 -6.66 6.89 -13.68
N LYS A 353 -5.39 7.16 -14.04
CA LYS A 353 -4.61 8.29 -13.51
C LYS A 353 -5.30 9.65 -13.69
N LEU A 354 -6.26 9.76 -14.61
CA LEU A 354 -7.03 10.98 -14.87
C LEU A 354 -7.97 11.36 -13.72
N TRP A 355 -8.25 10.43 -12.79
CA TRP A 355 -9.03 10.71 -11.59
C TRP A 355 -8.41 11.80 -10.73
N ALA A 356 -7.10 11.85 -10.63
CA ALA A 356 -6.36 12.92 -9.96
C ALA A 356 -5.63 13.78 -11.00
N ALA A 357 -6.34 14.78 -11.54
CA ALA A 357 -5.80 15.66 -12.59
C ALA A 357 -4.55 16.44 -12.16
N ASN A 358 -4.38 16.66 -10.85
CA ASN A 358 -3.23 17.33 -10.22
C ASN A 358 -2.16 16.36 -9.71
N ARG A 359 -2.09 15.15 -10.29
CA ARG A 359 -1.12 14.13 -9.93
C ARG A 359 0.23 14.37 -10.60
N VAL A 360 1.31 14.01 -9.90
CA VAL A 360 2.68 13.93 -10.43
C VAL A 360 3.26 12.53 -10.16
N ASP A 361 4.26 12.13 -10.93
CA ASP A 361 4.96 10.85 -10.78
C ASP A 361 6.11 10.94 -9.77
N LYS A 362 6.64 12.15 -9.56
CA LYS A 362 7.68 12.47 -8.59
C LYS A 362 7.32 13.75 -7.84
N MET A 363 7.63 13.79 -6.56
CA MET A 363 7.61 14.99 -5.74
C MET A 363 9.05 15.47 -5.55
N GLU A 364 9.38 16.58 -6.23
CA GLU A 364 10.74 17.15 -6.21
C GLU A 364 11.03 17.88 -4.89
N ASP A 365 10.01 18.47 -4.27
CA ASP A 365 10.16 19.13 -2.98
C ASP A 365 10.30 18.07 -1.89
N PRO A 366 11.28 18.21 -0.95
CA PRO A 366 11.43 17.33 0.19
C PRO A 366 10.19 17.28 1.07
N ILE A 367 9.94 16.13 1.69
CA ILE A 367 8.86 15.99 2.66
C ILE A 367 9.10 16.90 3.88
N ASN A 368 8.07 17.66 4.29
CA ASN A 368 8.11 18.53 5.47
C ASN A 368 7.54 17.85 6.71
N ALA A 369 6.52 17.00 6.54
CA ALA A 369 5.87 16.37 7.67
C ALA A 369 5.25 15.01 7.35
N ILE A 370 5.24 14.15 8.37
CA ILE A 370 4.57 12.84 8.40
C ILE A 370 3.41 12.91 9.40
N PHE A 371 2.25 12.43 8.95
CA PHE A 371 1.03 12.38 9.74
C PHE A 371 0.59 10.92 9.94
N TRP A 372 0.66 10.43 11.17
CA TRP A 372 0.10 9.14 11.57
C TRP A 372 -1.39 9.27 11.84
N LEU A 373 -2.24 8.71 10.97
CA LEU A 373 -3.69 8.70 11.14
C LEU A 373 -4.09 7.57 12.09
N MET A 374 -4.60 7.91 13.25
CA MET A 374 -5.03 6.95 14.27
C MET A 374 -6.53 7.07 14.57
N LYS A 375 -7.12 5.97 15.05
CA LYS A 375 -8.47 5.95 15.63
C LYS A 375 -8.38 5.45 17.06
N ASP A 376 -7.95 6.32 17.95
CA ASP A 376 -7.72 6.03 19.36
C ASP A 376 -8.37 7.11 20.23
N ALA A 377 -9.35 6.71 21.03
CA ALA A 377 -10.14 7.64 21.86
C ALA A 377 -9.35 8.34 22.95
N SER A 378 -8.13 7.89 23.27
CA SER A 378 -7.24 8.53 24.23
C SER A 378 -6.53 9.76 23.68
N LEU A 379 -6.46 9.91 22.35
CA LEU A 379 -5.69 10.95 21.70
C LEU A 379 -6.57 12.16 21.35
N PRO A 380 -6.11 13.40 21.63
CA PRO A 380 -6.77 14.60 21.12
C PRO A 380 -6.71 14.63 19.58
N PRO A 381 -7.39 15.58 18.91
CA PRO A 381 -7.42 15.66 17.45
C PRO A 381 -6.05 15.71 16.79
N VAL A 382 -5.06 16.33 17.43
CA VAL A 382 -3.68 16.37 16.94
C VAL A 382 -2.67 16.32 18.08
N ILE A 383 -1.56 15.61 17.83
CA ILE A 383 -0.35 15.63 18.66
C ILE A 383 0.83 15.90 17.73
N LYS A 384 1.73 16.80 18.12
CA LYS A 384 3.06 16.97 17.54
C LYS A 384 4.08 16.25 18.41
N LEU A 385 4.96 15.47 17.78
CA LEU A 385 6.04 14.74 18.44
C LEU A 385 7.38 15.35 18.01
N ASP A 386 8.12 15.91 18.96
CA ASP A 386 9.40 16.57 18.67
C ASP A 386 10.60 15.59 18.80
N ASP A 387 10.47 14.51 19.56
CA ASP A 387 11.51 13.49 19.71
C ASP A 387 11.45 12.46 18.55
N PRO A 388 12.53 12.28 17.76
CA PRO A 388 12.54 11.36 16.62
C PRO A 388 12.30 9.89 17.00
N VAL A 389 12.77 9.46 18.18
CA VAL A 389 12.56 8.09 18.68
C VAL A 389 11.08 7.88 19.00
N VAL A 390 10.46 8.82 19.72
CA VAL A 390 9.02 8.79 20.06
C VAL A 390 8.20 8.89 18.77
N ALA A 391 8.58 9.76 17.85
CA ALA A 391 7.90 9.92 16.55
C ALA A 391 7.87 8.62 15.75
N SER A 392 9.00 7.90 15.69
CA SER A 392 9.09 6.64 14.94
C SER A 392 8.38 5.49 15.66
N ILE A 393 8.56 5.31 16.98
CA ILE A 393 7.89 4.24 17.73
C ILE A 393 6.37 4.39 17.72
N MET A 394 5.85 5.62 17.71
CA MET A 394 4.41 5.85 17.59
C MET A 394 3.88 5.45 16.22
N GLY A 395 4.67 5.56 15.15
CA GLY A 395 4.37 5.00 13.85
C GLY A 395 4.36 3.48 13.84
N ALA A 396 5.31 2.82 14.54
CA ALA A 396 5.30 1.37 14.73
C ALA A 396 4.08 0.88 15.54
N CYS A 397 3.54 1.73 16.42
CA CYS A 397 2.31 1.47 17.19
C CYS A 397 1.09 2.20 16.62
N LEU A 398 1.01 2.39 15.30
CA LEU A 398 -0.12 3.06 14.67
C LEU A 398 -1.40 2.31 14.99
N ALA A 399 -2.30 2.98 15.71
CA ALA A 399 -3.51 2.39 16.27
C ALA A 399 -4.73 2.72 15.40
N THR A 400 -5.49 1.69 15.05
CA THR A 400 -6.70 1.83 14.23
C THR A 400 -7.75 0.79 14.61
N LYS A 401 -8.89 0.81 13.92
CA LYS A 401 -9.89 -0.25 13.96
C LYS A 401 -9.85 -1.04 12.67
N ARG A 402 -10.16 -2.33 12.73
CA ARG A 402 -10.25 -3.18 11.54
C ARG A 402 -11.33 -2.69 10.57
N THR A 403 -11.19 -3.04 9.32
CA THR A 403 -12.15 -2.68 8.26
C THR A 403 -12.60 -3.94 7.51
N THR A 404 -13.70 -3.84 6.77
CA THR A 404 -14.22 -4.91 5.89
C THR A 404 -13.32 -5.22 4.68
N ALA A 405 -12.18 -4.53 4.53
CA ALA A 405 -11.24 -4.78 3.44
C ALA A 405 -10.48 -6.11 3.56
N GLU A 406 -10.49 -6.71 4.76
CA GLU A 406 -9.83 -7.98 5.06
C GLU A 406 -10.86 -9.07 5.30
N ARG A 407 -10.56 -10.29 4.85
CA ARG A 407 -11.29 -11.49 5.27
C ARG A 407 -10.79 -11.84 6.66
N LEU A 408 -11.60 -11.57 7.68
CA LEU A 408 -11.26 -11.85 9.07
C LEU A 408 -11.60 -13.29 9.42
N ALA A 409 -10.85 -13.85 10.38
CA ALA A 409 -11.19 -15.12 10.99
C ALA A 409 -12.51 -14.99 11.79
N GLU A 410 -13.24 -16.09 11.92
CA GLU A 410 -14.49 -16.13 12.70
C GLU A 410 -14.22 -15.77 14.16
N GLY A 411 -15.05 -14.89 14.73
CA GLY A 411 -14.95 -14.45 16.14
C GLY A 411 -14.06 -13.23 16.39
N VAL A 412 -13.49 -12.61 15.37
CA VAL A 412 -12.69 -11.38 15.55
C VAL A 412 -13.58 -10.16 15.78
N ASP A 413 -13.33 -9.45 16.90
CA ASP A 413 -14.03 -8.19 17.22
C ASP A 413 -13.60 -7.07 16.27
N MET A 414 -14.53 -6.59 15.45
CA MET A 414 -14.33 -5.48 14.51
C MET A 414 -14.08 -4.13 15.21
N ASN A 415 -14.47 -4.00 16.48
CA ASN A 415 -14.31 -2.77 17.24
C ASN A 415 -13.02 -2.73 18.07
N ALA A 416 -12.30 -3.84 18.15
CA ALA A 416 -11.03 -3.89 18.87
C ALA A 416 -10.01 -2.93 18.24
N LEU A 417 -9.26 -2.23 19.11
CA LEU A 417 -8.09 -1.47 18.67
C LEU A 417 -7.03 -2.46 18.19
N VAL A 418 -6.51 -2.21 17.00
CA VAL A 418 -5.42 -3.00 16.40
C VAL A 418 -4.26 -2.09 16.05
N PHE A 419 -3.07 -2.64 16.10
CA PHE A 419 -1.85 -1.95 15.73
C PHE A 419 -1.36 -2.47 14.39
N GLU A 420 -1.06 -1.55 13.48
CA GLU A 420 -0.47 -1.88 12.18
C GLU A 420 0.75 -0.98 11.96
N PRO A 421 1.96 -1.53 12.12
CA PRO A 421 3.18 -0.75 12.01
C PRO A 421 3.27 0.04 10.70
N TYR A 422 3.43 1.35 10.83
CA TYR A 422 3.56 2.32 9.72
C TYR A 422 2.43 2.21 8.67
N ALA A 423 1.26 1.67 9.07
CA ALA A 423 0.14 1.34 8.20
C ALA A 423 0.51 0.41 7.02
N ASN A 424 1.61 -0.35 7.13
CA ASN A 424 2.10 -1.20 6.05
C ASN A 424 2.09 -2.70 6.41
N PRO A 425 0.97 -3.42 6.18
CA PRO A 425 0.87 -4.87 6.41
C PRO A 425 1.58 -5.72 5.34
N PHE A 426 2.28 -5.09 4.40
CA PHE A 426 2.90 -5.75 3.25
C PHE A 426 4.42 -5.85 3.35
N ARG A 427 4.99 -5.45 4.47
CA ARG A 427 6.43 -5.49 4.74
C ARG A 427 6.97 -6.92 4.70
N THR A 428 8.16 -7.09 4.12
CA THR A 428 8.89 -8.38 4.04
C THR A 428 10.27 -8.35 4.71
N TYR A 429 10.67 -7.22 5.24
CA TYR A 429 11.92 -6.97 5.96
C TYR A 429 11.62 -6.71 7.45
N PRO A 430 12.63 -6.79 8.35
CA PRO A 430 12.45 -6.53 9.78
C PRO A 430 11.80 -5.17 10.07
N LEU A 431 10.96 -5.10 11.08
CA LEU A 431 10.28 -3.85 11.47
C LEU A 431 11.26 -2.77 11.92
N SER A 432 12.39 -3.18 12.50
CA SER A 432 13.46 -2.27 12.88
C SER A 432 14.01 -1.44 11.71
N GLU A 433 13.94 -1.95 10.47
CA GLU A 433 14.40 -1.19 9.31
C GLU A 433 13.46 -0.03 8.97
N ASP A 434 12.14 -0.21 9.06
CA ASP A 434 11.19 0.90 8.94
C ASP A 434 11.38 1.90 10.09
N TYR A 435 11.58 1.40 11.32
CA TYR A 435 11.84 2.25 12.48
C TYR A 435 13.04 3.18 12.24
N GLU A 436 14.18 2.65 11.81
CA GLU A 436 15.38 3.44 11.56
C GLU A 436 15.19 4.43 10.40
N LYS A 437 14.49 4.03 9.34
CA LYS A 437 14.25 4.91 8.18
C LYS A 437 13.34 6.08 8.52
N PHE A 438 12.24 5.85 9.22
CA PHE A 438 11.37 6.94 9.66
C PHE A 438 12.06 7.82 10.69
N LYS A 439 12.79 7.23 11.65
CA LYS A 439 13.58 7.98 12.62
C LYS A 439 14.58 8.90 11.93
N SER A 440 15.30 8.41 10.90
CA SER A 440 16.27 9.23 10.15
C SER A 440 15.62 10.39 9.41
N LEU A 441 14.38 10.25 8.92
CA LEU A 441 13.62 11.37 8.35
C LEU A 441 13.31 12.42 9.43
N PHE A 442 12.88 12.02 10.62
CA PHE A 442 12.62 12.94 11.72
C PHE A 442 13.90 13.63 12.22
N GLU A 443 15.01 12.91 12.31
CA GLU A 443 16.32 13.47 12.64
C GLU A 443 16.81 14.48 11.58
N SER A 444 16.40 14.35 10.33
CA SER A 444 16.70 15.30 9.26
C SER A 444 15.82 16.56 9.26
N GLY A 445 14.88 16.67 10.21
CA GLY A 445 14.02 17.83 10.40
C GLY A 445 12.61 17.68 9.83
N VAL A 446 12.19 16.48 9.45
CA VAL A 446 10.79 16.21 9.08
C VAL A 446 9.94 16.21 10.35
N ASP A 447 8.91 17.04 10.38
CA ASP A 447 7.96 17.11 11.50
C ASP A 447 7.12 15.81 11.60
N CYS A 448 6.74 15.43 12.82
CA CYS A 448 5.85 14.30 13.05
C CYS A 448 4.57 14.73 13.77
N TYR A 449 3.43 14.32 13.22
CA TYR A 449 2.12 14.54 13.82
C TYR A 449 1.31 13.25 13.91
N ILE A 450 0.53 13.10 14.98
CA ILE A 450 -0.56 12.14 15.06
C ILE A 450 -1.85 12.90 14.81
N LEU A 451 -2.69 12.43 13.90
CA LEU A 451 -4.06 12.93 13.71
C LEU A 451 -5.05 11.85 14.14
N ASN A 452 -5.85 12.15 15.14
CA ASN A 452 -6.96 11.28 15.52
C ASN A 452 -8.16 11.57 14.62
N THR A 453 -8.45 10.64 13.71
CA THR A 453 -9.59 10.72 12.78
C THR A 453 -10.82 9.93 13.24
N GLY A 454 -10.83 9.51 14.51
CA GLY A 454 -11.91 8.75 15.12
C GLY A 454 -12.69 9.58 16.15
N GLN A 455 -12.55 9.16 17.39
CA GLN A 455 -13.20 9.79 18.54
C GLN A 455 -12.15 10.27 19.54
N PHE A 456 -12.44 11.34 20.25
CA PHE A 456 -11.75 11.73 21.46
C PHE A 456 -12.69 11.45 22.64
N ILE A 457 -12.29 10.54 23.52
CA ILE A 457 -13.14 9.96 24.58
C ILE A 457 -14.43 9.40 23.93
N ASN A 458 -15.54 10.10 24.03
CA ASN A 458 -16.86 9.72 23.52
C ASN A 458 -17.38 10.65 22.42
N LYS A 459 -16.56 11.59 21.93
CA LYS A 459 -16.96 12.59 20.95
C LYS A 459 -16.27 12.34 19.61
N ASN A 460 -17.05 12.21 18.54
CA ASN A 460 -16.51 12.09 17.17
C ASN A 460 -15.78 13.38 16.80
N ILE A 461 -14.62 13.21 16.13
CA ILE A 461 -13.85 14.33 15.56
C ILE A 461 -14.35 14.54 14.12
N PRO A 462 -14.98 15.69 13.84
CA PRO A 462 -15.44 16.01 12.49
C PRO A 462 -14.27 16.13 11.51
N LYS A 463 -14.52 15.79 10.23
CA LYS A 463 -13.53 15.93 9.15
C LYS A 463 -13.02 17.37 9.02
N GLU A 464 -13.91 18.35 9.21
CA GLU A 464 -13.62 19.77 9.11
C GLU A 464 -12.60 20.21 10.17
N VAL A 465 -12.65 19.64 11.37
CA VAL A 465 -11.66 19.86 12.44
C VAL A 465 -10.28 19.37 11.99
N THR A 466 -10.21 18.15 11.44
CA THR A 466 -8.94 17.59 10.94
C THR A 466 -8.36 18.42 9.79
N ILE A 467 -9.20 18.87 8.86
CA ILE A 467 -8.77 19.72 7.74
C ILE A 467 -8.27 21.08 8.26
N GLY A 468 -9.01 21.72 9.15
CA GLY A 468 -8.62 23.01 9.74
C GLY A 468 -7.29 22.93 10.51
N ILE A 469 -7.04 21.83 11.21
CA ILE A 469 -5.75 21.57 11.87
C ILE A 469 -4.62 21.51 10.85
N ILE A 470 -4.77 20.72 9.77
CA ILE A 470 -3.77 20.62 8.72
C ILE A 470 -3.50 22.00 8.12
N GLU A 471 -4.54 22.77 7.83
CA GLU A 471 -4.40 24.12 7.28
C GLU A 471 -3.64 25.06 8.22
N SER A 472 -3.93 24.99 9.53
CA SER A 472 -3.22 25.82 10.51
C SER A 472 -1.74 25.43 10.65
N ILE A 473 -1.40 24.15 10.48
CA ILE A 473 -0.02 23.68 10.46
C ILE A 473 0.70 24.20 9.20
N VAL A 474 0.08 24.04 8.03
CA VAL A 474 0.64 24.48 6.76
C VAL A 474 0.86 26.00 6.75
N ASP A 475 -0.05 26.76 7.29
CA ASP A 475 0.05 28.24 7.39
C ASP A 475 1.04 28.72 8.46
N GLY A 476 1.50 27.82 9.33
CA GLY A 476 2.34 28.19 10.49
C GLY A 476 1.59 28.94 11.58
N THR A 477 0.25 28.87 11.60
CA THR A 477 -0.60 29.56 12.59
C THR A 477 -0.98 28.67 13.79
N ALA A 478 -0.78 27.36 13.68
CA ALA A 478 -1.00 26.42 14.77
C ALA A 478 -0.09 26.73 15.96
N LYS A 479 -0.70 26.92 17.12
CA LYS A 479 0.05 27.17 18.38
C LYS A 479 0.08 25.87 19.19
N PHE A 480 1.21 25.20 19.12
CA PHE A 480 1.44 23.97 19.87
C PHE A 480 1.96 24.30 21.28
N THR A 481 1.34 23.70 22.28
CA THR A 481 1.75 23.76 23.68
C THR A 481 1.98 22.36 24.21
N SER A 482 2.81 22.23 25.23
CA SER A 482 3.11 20.94 25.87
C SER A 482 1.84 20.23 26.32
N LEU A 483 1.76 18.94 26.06
CA LEU A 483 0.66 18.10 26.52
C LEU A 483 0.84 17.80 28.01
N GLY A 484 0.17 18.57 28.86
CA GLY A 484 0.40 18.55 30.31
C GLY A 484 1.84 18.96 30.63
N LYS A 485 2.62 18.06 31.25
CA LYS A 485 4.06 18.28 31.56
C LYS A 485 5.02 17.66 30.54
N LEU A 486 4.52 17.13 29.42
CA LEU A 486 5.34 16.50 28.40
C LEU A 486 5.81 17.57 27.40
N GLU A 487 7.06 18.03 27.53
CA GLU A 487 7.59 19.15 26.73
C GLU A 487 7.82 18.77 25.24
N ASP A 488 8.16 17.53 24.99
CA ASP A 488 8.45 16.94 23.66
C ASP A 488 7.19 16.40 22.95
N ILE A 489 6.06 16.39 23.64
CA ILE A 489 4.76 16.02 23.10
C ILE A 489 3.82 17.20 23.24
N LYS A 490 3.34 17.69 22.11
CA LYS A 490 2.58 18.94 22.05
C LYS A 490 1.22 18.73 21.40
N THR A 491 0.26 19.56 21.78
CA THR A 491 -1.05 19.62 21.15
C THR A 491 -1.45 21.07 20.93
N THR A 492 -2.50 21.30 20.14
CA THR A 492 -3.12 22.61 20.04
C THR A 492 -4.54 22.56 20.60
N ASP A 493 -5.00 23.66 21.18
CA ASP A 493 -6.35 23.74 21.71
C ASP A 493 -7.38 23.69 20.58
N VAL A 494 -8.20 22.66 20.61
CA VAL A 494 -9.34 22.49 19.71
C VAL A 494 -10.61 22.50 20.56
N GLU A 495 -11.49 23.45 20.30
CA GLU A 495 -12.71 23.63 21.11
C GLU A 495 -13.51 22.32 21.21
N GLY A 496 -13.80 21.94 22.45
CA GLY A 496 -14.53 20.71 22.77
C GLY A 496 -13.72 19.41 22.70
N PHE A 497 -12.38 19.47 22.49
CA PHE A 497 -11.47 18.33 22.43
C PHE A 497 -10.19 18.55 23.23
N ILE A 498 -10.25 19.35 24.29
CA ILE A 498 -9.11 19.72 25.14
C ILE A 498 -8.84 18.59 26.16
N PRO A 499 -7.62 18.02 26.21
CA PRO A 499 -7.24 17.06 27.23
C PRO A 499 -7.27 17.67 28.63
N ASP A 500 -7.94 17.03 29.61
CA ASP A 500 -7.89 17.42 31.00
C ASP A 500 -7.29 16.30 31.87
N PHE A 501 -6.04 16.44 32.23
CA PHE A 501 -5.33 15.48 33.07
C PHE A 501 -5.76 15.45 34.53
N ARG A 502 -6.67 16.35 34.94
CA ARG A 502 -7.32 16.30 36.27
C ARG A 502 -8.54 15.38 36.25
N ASP A 503 -9.07 15.07 35.05
CA ASP A 503 -10.12 14.09 34.90
C ASP A 503 -9.51 12.67 34.96
N LYS A 504 -9.79 11.99 36.06
CA LYS A 504 -9.32 10.61 36.27
C LYS A 504 -9.75 9.65 35.15
N ASN A 505 -10.96 9.83 34.60
CA ASN A 505 -11.44 8.98 33.52
C ASN A 505 -10.57 9.14 32.26
N TYR A 506 -10.14 10.35 31.94
CA TYR A 506 -9.26 10.61 30.81
C TYR A 506 -7.87 10.00 31.03
N VAL A 507 -7.30 10.16 32.23
CA VAL A 507 -6.01 9.56 32.59
C VAL A 507 -6.07 8.03 32.51
N ASP A 508 -7.14 7.41 32.99
CA ASP A 508 -7.33 5.96 32.92
C ASP A 508 -7.41 5.48 31.45
N VAL A 509 -8.08 6.22 30.56
CA VAL A 509 -8.18 5.89 29.12
C VAL A 509 -6.80 5.95 28.44
N ILE A 510 -6.00 6.97 28.76
CA ILE A 510 -4.61 7.08 28.22
C ILE A 510 -3.75 5.93 28.76
N ASP A 511 -3.79 5.64 30.06
CA ASP A 511 -2.99 4.56 30.67
C ASP A 511 -3.30 3.21 30.01
N VAL A 512 -4.58 2.90 29.81
CA VAL A 512 -5.01 1.67 29.11
C VAL A 512 -4.50 1.62 27.67
N SER A 513 -4.61 2.73 26.93
CA SER A 513 -4.16 2.80 25.53
C SER A 513 -2.64 2.63 25.42
N MET A 514 -1.87 3.27 26.30
CA MET A 514 -0.41 3.14 26.32
C MET A 514 0.05 1.74 26.73
N LYS A 515 -0.61 1.12 27.71
CA LYS A 515 -0.32 -0.28 28.08
C LYS A 515 -0.53 -1.25 26.92
N LYS A 516 -1.61 -1.09 26.14
CA LYS A 516 -1.83 -1.89 24.94
C LYS A 516 -0.73 -1.71 23.89
N ARG A 517 -0.19 -0.49 23.73
CA ARG A 517 0.96 -0.27 22.84
C ARG A 517 2.21 -0.99 23.33
N ILE A 518 2.48 -0.93 24.63
CA ILE A 518 3.60 -1.64 25.25
C ILE A 518 3.42 -3.16 25.08
N GLU A 519 2.25 -3.71 25.41
CA GLU A 519 1.94 -5.13 25.22
C GLU A 519 2.14 -5.56 23.77
N PHE A 520 1.72 -4.71 22.80
CA PHE A 520 1.96 -4.96 21.38
C PHE A 520 3.45 -4.99 21.06
N VAL A 521 4.22 -3.98 21.46
CA VAL A 521 5.66 -3.88 21.21
C VAL A 521 6.42 -5.04 21.87
N ASP A 522 6.07 -5.37 23.11
CA ASP A 522 6.66 -6.51 23.82
C ASP A 522 6.36 -7.84 23.10
N SER A 523 5.18 -7.97 22.52
CA SER A 523 4.84 -9.15 21.70
C SER A 523 5.70 -9.27 20.45
N LEU A 524 6.14 -8.17 19.86
CA LEU A 524 7.01 -8.16 18.69
C LEU A 524 8.41 -8.68 19.00
N GLN A 525 8.90 -8.54 20.25
CA GLN A 525 10.21 -9.02 20.67
C GLN A 525 10.35 -10.55 20.53
N VAL A 526 9.25 -11.27 20.61
CA VAL A 526 9.24 -12.74 20.55
C VAL A 526 8.50 -13.28 19.31
N ALA A 527 7.62 -12.49 18.73
CA ALA A 527 6.87 -12.88 17.54
C ALA A 527 7.82 -13.17 16.38
N LYS A 528 7.47 -14.15 15.54
CA LYS A 528 8.30 -14.54 14.38
C LYS A 528 9.78 -14.78 14.72
N GLY A 529 10.05 -15.34 15.91
CA GLY A 529 11.42 -15.56 16.36
C GLY A 529 12.22 -14.29 16.62
N GLY A 530 11.56 -13.17 16.92
CA GLY A 530 12.18 -11.87 17.16
C GLY A 530 12.54 -11.09 15.88
N ARG A 531 12.10 -11.53 14.71
CA ARG A 531 12.38 -10.82 13.44
C ARG A 531 11.85 -9.39 13.41
N ASP A 532 10.69 -9.17 14.02
CA ASP A 532 10.04 -7.86 14.08
C ASP A 532 10.36 -7.09 15.37
N ASN A 533 11.41 -7.49 16.12
CA ASN A 533 11.84 -6.76 17.30
C ASN A 533 12.27 -5.33 16.94
N LEU A 534 12.01 -4.42 17.86
CA LEU A 534 12.44 -3.03 17.76
C LEU A 534 13.69 -2.79 18.62
N PRO A 535 14.52 -1.79 18.29
CA PRO A 535 15.68 -1.44 19.11
C PRO A 535 15.31 -1.09 20.55
N ASP A 536 16.19 -1.38 21.50
CA ASP A 536 15.98 -1.11 22.92
C ASP A 536 15.62 0.36 23.19
N GLU A 537 16.20 1.30 22.45
CA GLU A 537 15.89 2.72 22.59
C GLU A 537 14.41 3.01 22.35
N ALA A 538 13.82 2.38 21.32
CA ALA A 538 12.41 2.55 20.97
C ALA A 538 11.48 1.97 22.05
N VAL A 539 11.79 0.75 22.51
CA VAL A 539 11.03 0.08 23.57
C VAL A 539 11.11 0.89 24.86
N ASN A 540 12.31 1.31 25.25
CA ASN A 540 12.53 2.12 26.45
C ASN A 540 11.83 3.48 26.38
N ALA A 541 11.83 4.14 25.21
CA ALA A 541 11.13 5.42 25.03
C ALA A 541 9.63 5.27 25.29
N LEU A 542 8.99 4.18 24.83
CA LEU A 542 7.58 3.93 25.06
C LEU A 542 7.26 3.65 26.54
N HIS A 543 8.10 2.88 27.24
CA HIS A 543 7.97 2.64 28.68
C HIS A 543 8.15 3.93 29.50
N LEU A 544 9.16 4.74 29.14
CA LEU A 544 9.38 6.04 29.78
C LEU A 544 8.20 7.00 29.55
N LEU A 545 7.62 6.99 28.35
CA LEU A 545 6.44 7.80 28.05
C LEU A 545 5.26 7.42 28.94
N LEU A 546 5.01 6.13 29.16
CA LEU A 546 3.94 5.69 30.08
C LEU A 546 4.20 6.19 31.52
N LEU A 547 5.45 6.10 32.01
CA LEU A 547 5.80 6.60 33.36
C LEU A 547 5.60 8.12 33.47
N ARG A 548 5.96 8.88 32.43
CA ARG A 548 5.76 10.33 32.38
C ARG A 548 4.27 10.68 32.37
N ILE A 549 3.43 9.96 31.61
CA ILE A 549 1.98 10.15 31.58
C ILE A 549 1.36 9.92 32.96
N LYS A 550 1.80 8.90 33.70
CA LYS A 550 1.33 8.63 35.07
C LYS A 550 1.68 9.72 36.09
N SER A 551 2.64 10.57 35.76
CA SER A 551 3.05 11.71 36.62
C SER A 551 2.35 13.03 36.27
N LEU A 552 1.48 13.03 35.26
CA LEU A 552 0.67 14.19 34.85
C LEU A 552 -0.48 14.44 35.81
#